data_8c55cc74e9769867006ecb968f6a8014
#
_entry.id   8c55cc74e9769867006ecb968f6a8014
#
_cell.length_a   1.000
_cell.length_b   1.000
_cell.length_c   1.000
_cell.angle_alpha   90.00
_cell.angle_beta   90.00
_cell.angle_gamma   90.00
#
_symmetry.space_group_name_H-M   'P 1'
#
loop_
_entity.id
_entity.type
_entity.pdbx_description
1 polymer ?
#
loop_
_entity_poly.entity_id
_entity_poly.type
_entity_poly.pdbx_seq_one_letter_code
_entity_poly.pdbx_strand_id
1 'polypeptide(L)' 'MDNINENKLNKMEKITKEQFEAYVDVQESGITNMFDVKMVESLSGLNKVEIMTIMTNYGELKDKYNE' A
#
# COMPACT_ATOMS: atom_id res chain seq x y z
N MET A 1 -23.68 -9.24 -10.38
CA MET A 1 -23.42 -8.90 -9.96
C MET A 1 -22.48 -8.83 -9.72
N ASP A 2 -22.12 -9.03 -9.91
CA ASP A 2 -21.24 -8.81 -9.65
C ASP A 2 -20.71 -8.57 -8.71
N ASN A 3 -21.03 -8.75 -8.28
CA ASN A 3 -20.69 -8.23 -7.02
C ASN A 3 -19.73 -8.99 -6.23
N ILE A 4 -19.70 -10.26 -6.38
CA ILE A 4 -18.80 -11.12 -5.66
C ILE A 4 -17.38 -10.80 -5.99
N ASN A 5 -17.10 -10.64 -7.26
CA ASN A 5 -15.76 -10.30 -7.66
C ASN A 5 -15.38 -8.95 -7.18
N GLU A 6 -16.31 -8.06 -7.19
CA GLU A 6 -16.04 -6.74 -6.72
C GLU A 6 -15.65 -6.73 -5.28
N ASN A 7 -16.29 -7.58 -4.49
CA ASN A 7 -15.95 -7.66 -3.10
C ASN A 7 -14.54 -8.11 -2.87
N LYS A 8 -14.10 -9.08 -3.65
CA LYS A 8 -12.74 -9.51 -3.52
C LYS A 8 -11.78 -8.42 -3.86
N LEU A 9 -12.06 -7.71 -4.92
CA LEU A 9 -11.21 -6.62 -5.31
C LEU A 9 -11.17 -5.55 -4.25
N ASN A 10 -12.32 -5.29 -3.68
CA ASN A 10 -12.37 -4.25 -2.67
C ASN A 10 -11.50 -4.55 -1.49
N LYS A 11 -11.43 -5.78 -1.08
CA LYS A 11 -10.57 -6.12 0.01
C LYS A 11 -9.13 -5.85 -0.30
N MET A 12 -8.77 -5.97 -1.55
CA MET A 12 -7.40 -5.86 -1.94
C MET A 12 -7.01 -4.45 -2.27
N GLU A 13 -7.97 -3.65 -2.69
CA GLU A 13 -7.61 -2.42 -3.32
C GLU A 13 -7.98 -1.18 -2.62
N LYS A 14 -8.36 -1.29 -1.38
CA LYS A 14 -8.76 -0.10 -0.67
C LYS A 14 -7.57 0.63 -0.09
N ILE A 15 -6.68 1.00 -0.94
CA ILE A 15 -5.54 1.82 -0.53
C ILE A 15 -5.83 3.25 -0.92
N THR A 16 -5.90 4.13 0.05
CA THR A 16 -6.14 5.54 -0.23
C THR A 16 -4.85 6.21 -0.66
N LYS A 17 -5.00 7.40 -1.22
CA LYS A 17 -3.82 8.16 -1.60
C LYS A 17 -2.94 8.43 -0.40
N GLU A 18 -3.54 8.73 0.73
CA GLU A 18 -2.78 9.01 1.94
C GLU A 18 -1.99 7.80 2.39
N GLN A 19 -2.60 6.64 2.29
CA GLN A 19 -1.91 5.42 2.67
C GLN A 19 -0.74 5.15 1.73
N PHE A 20 -0.97 5.33 0.46
CA PHE A 20 0.09 5.14 -0.51
C PHE A 20 1.23 6.13 -0.27
N GLU A 21 0.89 7.37 0.02
CA GLU A 21 1.90 8.38 0.29
C GLU A 21 2.69 8.06 1.55
N ALA A 22 2.02 7.51 2.57
CA ALA A 22 2.73 7.13 3.77
C ALA A 22 3.77 6.05 3.46
N TYR A 23 3.41 5.11 2.62
CA TYR A 23 4.35 4.08 2.20
C TYR A 23 5.52 4.69 1.43
N VAL A 24 5.23 5.57 0.50
CA VAL A 24 6.26 6.19 -0.31
C VAL A 24 7.19 7.03 0.55
N ASP A 25 6.64 7.72 1.54
CA ASP A 25 7.46 8.51 2.44
C ASP A 25 8.49 7.65 3.16
N VAL A 26 8.08 6.50 3.65
CA VAL A 26 9.01 5.59 4.30
C VAL A 26 10.05 5.10 3.31
N GLN A 27 9.61 4.78 2.11
CA GLN A 27 10.49 4.30 1.07
C GLN A 27 11.56 5.35 0.74
N GLU A 28 11.12 6.58 0.57
CA GLU A 28 12.04 7.64 0.18
C GLU A 28 12.94 8.08 1.32
N SER A 29 12.52 7.85 2.54
CA SER A 29 13.34 8.24 3.68
C SER A 29 14.62 7.42 3.77
N GLY A 30 14.57 6.20 3.25
CA GLY A 30 15.74 5.32 3.33
C GLY A 30 16.06 4.86 4.73
N ILE A 31 15.14 5.03 5.66
CA ILE A 31 15.40 4.68 7.04
C ILE A 31 15.47 3.18 7.25
N THR A 32 14.68 2.44 6.49
CA THR A 32 14.60 1.01 6.70
C THR A 32 14.53 0.28 5.37
N ASN A 33 14.78 -1.01 5.44
CA ASN A 33 14.59 -1.90 4.30
C ASN A 33 13.09 -2.10 4.13
N MET A 34 12.58 -1.81 2.94
CA MET A 34 11.14 -1.93 2.71
C MET A 34 10.63 -3.35 2.79
N PHE A 35 11.52 -4.34 2.78
CA PHE A 35 11.09 -5.71 2.99
C PHE A 35 10.95 -6.05 4.47
N ASP A 36 11.34 -5.15 5.36
CA ASP A 36 11.12 -5.33 6.78
C ASP A 36 9.73 -4.80 7.09
N VAL A 37 8.74 -5.65 6.91
CA VAL A 37 7.34 -5.23 6.97
C VAL A 37 6.99 -4.66 8.34
N LYS A 38 7.51 -5.25 9.40
CA LYS A 38 7.18 -4.75 10.73
C LYS A 38 7.66 -3.33 10.93
N MET A 39 8.85 -3.03 10.45
CA MET A 39 9.37 -1.69 10.59
C MET A 39 8.58 -0.72 9.73
N VAL A 40 8.21 -1.14 8.53
CA VAL A 40 7.39 -0.29 7.67
C VAL A 40 6.04 -0.02 8.31
N GLU A 41 5.47 -1.02 8.98
CA GLU A 41 4.22 -0.80 9.71
C GLU A 41 4.38 0.30 10.74
N SER A 42 5.44 0.22 11.50
CA SER A 42 5.67 1.19 12.56
C SER A 42 5.86 2.60 12.02
N LEU A 43 6.60 2.70 10.93
CA LEU A 43 6.95 4.01 10.40
C LEU A 43 5.80 4.63 9.61
N SER A 44 5.04 3.82 8.91
CA SER A 44 3.99 4.33 8.04
C SER A 44 2.62 4.39 8.70
N GLY A 45 2.42 3.60 9.73
CA GLY A 45 1.11 3.49 10.34
C GLY A 45 0.18 2.55 9.59
N LEU A 46 0.68 1.85 8.59
CA LEU A 46 -0.12 0.92 7.81
C LEU A 46 -0.01 -0.47 8.43
N ASN A 47 -1.00 -1.31 8.15
CA ASN A 47 -0.90 -2.69 8.63
C ASN A 47 -0.27 -3.56 7.54
N LYS A 48 -0.01 -4.81 7.90
CA LYS A 48 0.68 -5.72 7.01
C LYS A 48 -0.06 -5.91 5.69
N VAL A 49 -1.38 -6.06 5.76
CA VAL A 49 -2.16 -6.28 4.56
C VAL A 49 -2.08 -5.09 3.63
N GLU A 50 -2.14 -3.90 4.19
CA GLU A 50 -2.05 -2.68 3.39
C GLU A 50 -0.69 -2.57 2.73
N ILE A 51 0.36 -2.87 3.47
CA ILE A 51 1.70 -2.80 2.92
C ILE A 51 1.89 -3.81 1.79
N MET A 52 1.42 -5.03 2.01
CA MET A 52 1.55 -6.06 0.98
C MET A 52 0.74 -5.71 -0.26
N THR A 53 -0.43 -5.12 -0.07
CA THR A 53 -1.24 -4.68 -1.19
C THR A 53 -0.53 -3.61 -1.99
N ILE A 54 0.09 -2.67 -1.31
CA ILE A 54 0.83 -1.61 -1.99
C ILE A 54 2.00 -2.20 -2.77
N MET A 55 2.74 -3.11 -2.16
CA MET A 55 3.87 -3.71 -2.83
C MET A 55 3.46 -4.44 -4.10
N THR A 56 2.37 -5.19 -4.00
CA THR A 56 1.89 -5.97 -5.13
C THR A 56 1.39 -5.10 -6.26
N ASN A 57 0.79 -3.97 -5.92
CA ASN A 57 0.15 -3.12 -6.91
C ASN A 57 0.84 -1.77 -7.07
N TYR A 58 2.12 -1.73 -6.76
CA TYR A 58 2.83 -0.47 -6.67
C TYR A 58 2.73 0.35 -7.96
N GLY A 59 2.96 -0.28 -9.09
CA GLY A 59 2.94 0.44 -10.36
C GLY A 59 1.59 1.07 -10.65
N GLU A 60 0.52 0.30 -10.39
CA GLU A 60 -0.82 0.79 -10.64
C GLU A 60 -1.17 1.92 -9.68
N LEU A 61 -0.78 1.78 -8.43
CA LEU A 61 -1.07 2.83 -7.46
C LEU A 61 -0.29 4.08 -7.76
N LYS A 62 0.94 3.92 -8.21
CA LYS A 62 1.74 5.06 -8.58
C LYS A 62 1.09 5.84 -9.71
N ASP A 63 0.60 5.13 -10.71
CA ASP A 63 -0.09 5.77 -11.82
C ASP A 63 -1.37 6.44 -11.34
N LYS A 64 -2.11 5.73 -10.51
CA LYS A 64 -3.41 6.22 -10.07
C LYS A 64 -3.27 7.51 -9.27
N TYR A 65 -2.27 7.59 -8.44
CA TYR A 65 -2.09 8.72 -7.54
C TYR A 65 -1.02 9.69 -8.00
N ASN A 66 -0.41 9.41 -9.14
CA ASN A 66 0.54 10.35 -9.73
C ASN A 66 1.74 10.62 -8.86
N GLU A 67 2.26 9.62 -8.22
CA GLU A 67 3.41 9.80 -7.34
C GLU A 67 4.76 9.65 -8.04
#